data_176878a2034e78f8bebd711ea4dc1fa2
#
_entry.id   176878a2034e78f8bebd711ea4dc1fa2
#
_cell.length_a   1.000
_cell.length_b   1.000
_cell.length_c   1.000
_cell.angle_alpha   90.00
_cell.angle_beta   90.00
_cell.angle_gamma   90.00
#
_symmetry.space_group_name_H-M   'P 1'
#
loop_
_entity.id
_entity.type
_entity.pdbx_description
1 polymer ?
#
loop_
_entity_poly.entity_id
_entity_poly.type
_entity_poly.pdbx_seq_one_letter_code
_entity_poly.pdbx_strand_id
1 'polypeptide(L)'
;HHLTRETDKTIFLSTHDLELALQIADKIWLMDKVNGITSGTPEDLALEGYLSRFFARKGITFDMESGLFRITNNYRQEIRLTGHGYRYAMVRKALQRNEILANRDIDSAVYIETNRQPDQFILHFPHQEDIIVHTIEELLEKLHELEPFQPLELNLKEVYGYQYMKVR
;
A
#
# COMPACT_ATOMS: atom_id res chain seq x y z
N HIS A 1 -15.79 2.01 23.12
CA HIS A 1 -15.43 2.99 24.16
C HIS A 1 -16.62 3.50 24.96
N HIS A 2 -17.76 3.86 24.36
CA HIS A 2 -18.90 4.40 25.11
C HIS A 2 -19.45 3.39 26.12
N LEU A 3 -19.71 2.15 25.71
CA LEU A 3 -20.24 1.09 26.54
C LEU A 3 -19.31 0.72 27.72
N THR A 4 -18.00 0.68 27.50
CA THR A 4 -17.05 0.33 28.58
C THR A 4 -16.96 1.40 29.65
N ARG A 5 -17.00 2.67 29.26
CA ARG A 5 -16.92 3.82 30.16
C ARG A 5 -18.19 4.04 30.97
N GLU A 6 -19.36 3.75 30.39
CA GLU A 6 -20.65 3.91 31.10
C GLU A 6 -21.00 2.72 32.01
N THR A 7 -20.51 1.54 31.72
CA THR A 7 -20.93 0.32 32.44
C THR A 7 -19.86 -0.27 33.33
N ASP A 8 -18.66 0.30 33.37
CA ASP A 8 -17.46 -0.21 34.07
C ASP A 8 -17.17 -1.69 33.75
N LYS A 9 -17.40 -2.06 32.48
CA LYS A 9 -17.20 -3.42 31.96
C LYS A 9 -16.03 -3.49 31.02
N THR A 10 -15.28 -4.57 31.12
CA THR A 10 -14.27 -4.94 30.12
C THR A 10 -14.92 -5.72 28.97
N ILE A 11 -14.69 -5.30 27.76
CA ILE A 11 -15.12 -6.02 26.56
C ILE A 11 -13.89 -6.66 25.92
N PHE A 12 -13.92 -7.98 25.79
CA PHE A 12 -12.91 -8.72 25.05
C PHE A 12 -13.43 -9.06 23.66
N LEU A 13 -12.70 -8.64 22.61
CA LEU A 13 -13.06 -8.86 21.22
C LEU A 13 -11.95 -9.62 20.50
N SER A 14 -12.31 -10.71 19.84
CA SER A 14 -11.43 -11.36 18.86
C SER A 14 -11.81 -10.91 17.44
N THR A 15 -10.86 -10.36 16.71
CA THR A 15 -11.09 -9.86 15.35
C THR A 15 -9.88 -10.14 14.46
N HIS A 16 -10.12 -10.21 13.16
CA HIS A 16 -9.09 -10.21 12.11
C HIS A 16 -9.00 -8.84 11.40
N ASP A 17 -9.84 -7.90 11.76
CA ASP A 17 -9.76 -6.52 11.28
C ASP A 17 -8.76 -5.74 12.15
N LEU A 18 -7.55 -5.61 11.60
CA LEU A 18 -6.44 -4.98 12.29
C LEU A 18 -6.62 -3.47 12.43
N GLU A 19 -7.14 -2.82 11.41
CA GLU A 19 -7.33 -1.37 11.42
C GLU A 19 -8.38 -0.98 12.47
N LEU A 20 -9.48 -1.73 12.53
CA LEU A 20 -10.48 -1.53 13.56
C LEU A 20 -9.90 -1.76 14.97
N ALA A 21 -9.14 -2.83 15.16
CA ALA A 21 -8.52 -3.12 16.46
C ALA A 21 -7.60 -1.99 16.92
N LEU A 22 -6.76 -1.44 16.03
CA LEU A 22 -5.87 -0.32 16.35
C LEU A 22 -6.63 0.97 16.71
N GLN A 23 -7.81 1.18 16.10
CA GLN A 23 -8.58 2.40 16.32
C GLN A 23 -9.43 2.38 17.61
N ILE A 24 -9.88 1.21 18.04
CA ILE A 24 -10.87 1.13 19.14
C ILE A 24 -10.39 0.42 20.39
N ALA A 25 -9.30 -0.37 20.35
CA ALA A 25 -8.86 -1.13 21.49
C ALA A 25 -7.96 -0.30 22.42
N ASP A 26 -8.26 -0.32 23.71
CA ASP A 26 -7.35 0.23 24.73
C ASP A 26 -6.12 -0.67 24.92
N LYS A 27 -6.27 -1.97 24.64
CA LYS A 27 -5.19 -2.96 24.74
C LYS A 27 -5.35 -4.06 23.71
N ILE A 28 -4.25 -4.45 23.06
CA ILE A 28 -4.20 -5.52 22.07
C ILE A 28 -3.39 -6.69 22.60
N TRP A 29 -3.87 -7.90 22.32
CA TRP A 29 -3.13 -9.14 22.53
C TRP A 29 -2.77 -9.74 21.18
N LEU A 30 -1.47 -9.79 20.88
CA LEU A 30 -0.93 -10.47 19.69
C LEU A 30 -0.58 -11.90 20.09
N MET A 31 -1.22 -12.87 19.44
CA MET A 31 -0.96 -14.29 19.69
C MET A 31 -0.22 -14.92 18.52
N ASP A 32 0.97 -15.41 18.77
CA ASP A 32 1.83 -16.10 17.78
C ASP A 32 2.21 -17.49 18.31
N LYS A 33 2.18 -18.49 17.44
CA LYS A 33 2.58 -19.87 17.80
C LYS A 33 4.03 -19.99 18.21
N VAL A 34 4.90 -19.11 17.72
CA VAL A 34 6.36 -19.14 17.98
C VAL A 34 6.73 -18.26 19.17
N ASN A 35 6.16 -17.05 19.22
CA ASN A 35 6.55 -16.02 20.18
C ASN A 35 5.59 -15.92 21.39
N GLY A 36 4.54 -16.75 21.41
CA GLY A 36 3.55 -16.73 22.49
C GLY A 36 2.60 -15.54 22.42
N ILE A 37 2.32 -14.93 23.56
CA ILE A 37 1.39 -13.80 23.67
C ILE A 37 2.17 -12.54 24.06
N THR A 38 1.98 -11.48 23.29
CA THR A 38 2.46 -10.13 23.60
C THR A 38 1.26 -9.21 23.72
N SER A 39 1.24 -8.36 24.73
CA SER A 39 0.12 -7.43 24.95
C SER A 39 0.60 -6.04 25.32
N GLY A 40 -0.10 -5.02 24.83
CA GLY A 40 0.19 -3.61 25.09
C GLY A 40 -0.88 -2.71 24.49
N THR A 41 -0.70 -1.39 24.64
CA THR A 41 -1.48 -0.44 23.85
C THR A 41 -1.10 -0.58 22.37
N PRO A 42 -1.98 -0.21 21.44
CA PRO A 42 -1.63 -0.21 20.01
C PRO A 42 -0.34 0.55 19.72
N GLU A 43 -0.19 1.70 20.35
CA GLU A 43 0.93 2.61 20.16
C GLU A 43 2.25 2.01 20.69
N ASP A 44 2.27 1.43 21.88
CA ASP A 44 3.46 0.78 22.43
C ASP A 44 3.89 -0.41 21.58
N LEU A 45 2.93 -1.25 21.15
CA LEU A 45 3.20 -2.39 20.27
C LEU A 45 3.75 -1.95 18.91
N ALA A 46 3.34 -0.78 18.40
CA ALA A 46 3.88 -0.17 17.19
C ALA A 46 5.31 0.32 17.42
N LEU A 47 5.52 1.16 18.46
CA LEU A 47 6.83 1.76 18.77
C LEU A 47 7.91 0.71 19.07
N GLU A 48 7.57 -0.35 19.77
CA GLU A 48 8.46 -1.46 20.05
C GLU A 48 8.64 -2.42 18.86
N GLY A 49 7.96 -2.17 17.74
CA GLY A 49 8.05 -2.92 16.50
C GLY A 49 7.37 -4.30 16.54
N TYR A 50 6.54 -4.58 17.54
CA TYR A 50 5.82 -5.85 17.62
C TYR A 50 4.82 -6.01 16.47
N LEU A 51 4.10 -4.96 16.10
CA LEU A 51 3.18 -5.01 14.97
C LEU A 51 3.91 -5.34 13.67
N SER A 52 5.01 -4.65 13.40
CA SER A 52 5.82 -4.90 12.19
C SER A 52 6.35 -6.33 12.14
N ARG A 53 6.89 -6.84 13.24
CA ARG A 53 7.43 -8.22 13.32
C ARG A 53 6.35 -9.28 13.18
N PHE A 54 5.19 -9.05 13.79
CA PHE A 54 4.08 -10.00 13.76
C PHE A 54 3.49 -10.16 12.35
N PHE A 55 3.41 -9.07 11.60
CA PHE A 55 2.80 -9.05 10.27
C PHE A 55 3.79 -9.16 9.10
N ALA A 56 5.09 -8.93 9.31
CA ALA A 56 6.12 -9.02 8.27
C ALA A 56 6.11 -10.38 7.53
N ARG A 57 5.89 -11.47 8.25
CA ARG A 57 5.80 -12.82 7.66
C ARG A 57 4.61 -13.03 6.73
N LYS A 58 3.64 -12.12 6.75
CA LYS A 58 2.44 -12.16 5.91
C LYS A 58 2.52 -11.20 4.71
N GLY A 59 3.70 -10.59 4.46
CA GLY A 59 3.85 -9.56 3.43
C GLY A 59 3.12 -8.27 3.76
N ILE A 60 2.89 -8.00 5.05
CA ILE A 60 2.23 -6.80 5.54
C ILE A 60 3.25 -6.01 6.36
N THR A 61 3.38 -4.73 6.05
CA THR A 61 4.25 -3.80 6.79
C THR A 61 3.39 -2.79 7.53
N PHE A 62 3.73 -2.53 8.78
CA PHE A 62 3.13 -1.43 9.53
C PHE A 62 3.90 -0.15 9.25
N ASP A 63 3.22 0.85 8.70
CA ASP A 63 3.79 2.16 8.42
C ASP A 63 3.63 3.06 9.65
N MET A 64 4.76 3.34 10.30
CA MET A 64 4.80 4.14 11.53
C MET A 64 4.35 5.60 11.33
N GLU A 65 4.51 6.15 10.13
CA GLU A 65 4.15 7.54 9.85
C GLU A 65 2.64 7.71 9.70
N SER A 66 2.00 6.79 8.99
CA SER A 66 0.53 6.83 8.81
C SER A 66 -0.25 6.05 9.86
N GLY A 67 0.40 5.19 10.65
CA GLY A 67 -0.25 4.28 11.59
C GLY A 67 -1.09 3.18 10.92
N LEU A 68 -0.85 2.89 9.65
CA LEU A 68 -1.65 1.96 8.86
C LEU A 68 -0.83 0.75 8.41
N PHE A 69 -1.53 -0.36 8.19
CA PHE A 69 -0.91 -1.51 7.55
C PHE A 69 -0.86 -1.33 6.04
N ARG A 70 0.29 -1.67 5.45
CA ARG A 70 0.52 -1.67 4.00
C ARG A 70 0.94 -3.05 3.54
N ILE A 71 0.44 -3.47 2.40
CA ILE A 71 0.93 -4.67 1.72
C ILE A 71 2.27 -4.33 1.10
N THR A 72 3.29 -5.15 1.34
CA THR A 72 4.58 -5.03 0.65
C THR A 72 4.36 -5.39 -0.81
N ASN A 73 4.47 -4.41 -1.69
CA ASN A 73 4.30 -4.63 -3.12
C ASN A 73 5.65 -4.98 -3.75
N ASN A 74 5.70 -6.11 -4.44
CA ASN A 74 6.81 -6.46 -5.31
C ASN A 74 6.49 -5.94 -6.71
N TYR A 75 6.95 -4.73 -7.02
CA TYR A 75 6.77 -4.17 -8.35
C TYR A 75 7.63 -4.90 -9.37
N ARG A 76 7.05 -5.19 -10.53
CA ARG A 76 7.74 -5.81 -11.68
C ARG A 76 7.98 -4.83 -12.80
N GLN A 77 7.16 -3.81 -12.88
CA GLN A 77 7.19 -2.80 -13.92
C GLN A 77 6.98 -1.43 -13.32
N GLU A 78 7.37 -0.41 -14.07
CA GLU A 78 7.13 0.97 -13.68
C GLU A 78 6.55 1.79 -14.84
N ILE A 79 5.77 2.82 -14.52
CA ILE A 79 5.18 3.72 -15.48
C ILE A 79 5.05 5.12 -14.88
N ARG A 80 5.32 6.15 -15.68
CA ARG A 80 5.03 7.52 -15.25
C ARG A 80 3.52 7.75 -15.23
N LEU A 81 3.02 8.26 -14.11
CA LEU A 81 1.63 8.61 -13.91
C LEU A 81 1.51 10.09 -13.62
N THR A 82 0.82 10.84 -14.50
CA THR A 82 0.60 12.27 -14.36
C THR A 82 -0.82 12.60 -13.95
N GLY A 83 -1.00 13.76 -13.31
CA GLY A 83 -2.27 14.24 -12.84
C GLY A 83 -2.30 14.49 -11.33
N HIS A 84 -3.48 14.63 -10.74
CA HIS A 84 -3.66 14.95 -9.33
C HIS A 84 -5.04 14.51 -8.82
N GLY A 85 -5.25 14.63 -7.49
CA GLY A 85 -6.52 14.37 -6.85
C GLY A 85 -6.94 12.91 -6.83
N TYR A 86 -8.24 12.69 -6.69
CA TYR A 86 -8.82 11.36 -6.47
C TYR A 86 -8.57 10.39 -7.63
N ARG A 87 -8.71 10.84 -8.86
CA ARG A 87 -8.50 9.98 -10.05
C ARG A 87 -7.08 9.46 -10.11
N TYR A 88 -6.08 10.33 -9.92
CA TYR A 88 -4.68 9.95 -9.82
C TYR A 88 -4.47 8.89 -8.72
N ALA A 89 -5.02 9.12 -7.53
CA ALA A 89 -4.88 8.19 -6.41
C ALA A 89 -5.50 6.81 -6.71
N MET A 90 -6.67 6.78 -7.36
CA MET A 90 -7.33 5.52 -7.70
C MET A 90 -6.60 4.75 -8.79
N VAL A 91 -6.11 5.40 -9.84
CA VAL A 91 -5.27 4.77 -10.88
C VAL A 91 -3.99 4.24 -10.26
N ARG A 92 -3.29 5.04 -9.46
CA ARG A 92 -2.08 4.62 -8.76
C ARG A 92 -2.33 3.37 -7.89
N LYS A 93 -3.43 3.33 -7.14
CA LYS A 93 -3.81 2.17 -6.32
C LYS A 93 -4.11 0.93 -7.16
N ALA A 94 -4.75 1.10 -8.31
CA ALA A 94 -5.03 0.00 -9.23
C ALA A 94 -3.74 -0.57 -9.85
N LEU A 95 -2.81 0.29 -10.28
CA LEU A 95 -1.51 -0.10 -10.81
C LEU A 95 -0.67 -0.82 -9.76
N GLN A 96 -0.64 -0.30 -8.53
CA GLN A 96 0.04 -0.92 -7.40
C GLN A 96 -0.45 -2.36 -7.13
N ARG A 97 -1.75 -2.60 -7.24
CA ARG A 97 -2.36 -3.94 -7.11
C ARG A 97 -1.93 -4.90 -8.22
N ASN A 98 -1.55 -4.36 -9.38
CA ASN A 98 -1.06 -5.10 -10.55
C ASN A 98 0.48 -5.10 -10.64
N GLU A 99 1.18 -4.90 -9.52
CA GLU A 99 2.63 -4.95 -9.41
C GLU A 99 3.36 -3.88 -10.27
N ILE A 100 2.67 -2.78 -10.60
CA ILE A 100 3.20 -1.67 -11.39
C ILE A 100 3.46 -0.47 -10.46
N LEU A 101 4.72 -0.04 -10.38
CA LEU A 101 5.10 1.19 -9.71
C LEU A 101 4.69 2.39 -10.57
N ALA A 102 3.94 3.33 -9.99
CA ALA A 102 3.46 4.49 -10.72
C ALA A 102 3.61 5.76 -9.90
N ASN A 103 4.36 6.74 -10.42
CA ASN A 103 4.48 8.08 -9.87
C ASN A 103 4.83 9.09 -10.98
N ARG A 104 4.96 10.38 -10.60
CA ARG A 104 5.26 11.47 -11.54
C ARG A 104 6.73 11.55 -11.94
N ASP A 105 7.61 11.04 -11.09
CA ASP A 105 9.06 11.21 -11.18
C ASP A 105 9.74 10.08 -11.99
N ILE A 106 8.96 9.06 -12.37
CA ILE A 106 9.44 7.97 -13.22
C ILE A 106 9.74 8.52 -14.60
N ASP A 107 10.96 8.30 -15.07
CA ASP A 107 11.39 8.60 -16.43
C ASP A 107 10.97 7.45 -17.35
N SER A 108 9.80 7.58 -17.94
CA SER A 108 9.22 6.59 -18.85
C SER A 108 8.69 7.27 -20.09
N ALA A 109 9.03 6.69 -21.24
CA ALA A 109 8.52 7.16 -22.53
C ALA A 109 7.01 6.88 -22.69
N VAL A 110 6.52 5.83 -22.04
CA VAL A 110 5.09 5.51 -21.93
C VAL A 110 4.57 6.08 -20.60
N TYR A 111 3.48 6.85 -20.66
CA TYR A 111 2.91 7.40 -19.44
C TYR A 111 1.39 7.50 -19.49
N ILE A 112 0.79 7.59 -18.31
CA ILE A 112 -0.66 7.74 -18.12
C ILE A 112 -0.95 9.15 -17.66
N GLU A 113 -1.93 9.78 -18.30
CA GLU A 113 -2.49 11.06 -17.90
C GLU A 113 -3.92 10.88 -17.36
N THR A 114 -4.20 11.41 -16.15
CA THR A 114 -5.48 11.16 -15.46
C THR A 114 -6.43 12.34 -15.43
N ASN A 115 -5.99 13.55 -15.79
CA ASN A 115 -6.75 14.79 -15.55
C ASN A 115 -6.94 15.67 -16.76
N ARG A 116 -6.67 15.22 -17.97
CA ARG A 116 -6.89 16.02 -19.16
C ARG A 116 -8.38 16.28 -19.41
N GLN A 117 -9.20 15.24 -19.20
CA GLN A 117 -10.65 15.32 -19.19
C GLN A 117 -11.24 14.53 -18.02
N PRO A 118 -12.45 14.91 -17.53
CA PRO A 118 -13.03 14.32 -16.32
C PRO A 118 -13.36 12.83 -16.43
N ASP A 119 -13.60 12.34 -17.62
CA ASP A 119 -14.12 11.00 -17.92
C ASP A 119 -13.14 10.11 -18.69
N GLN A 120 -11.88 10.53 -18.83
CA GLN A 120 -10.88 9.81 -19.64
C GLN A 120 -9.59 9.60 -18.89
N PHE A 121 -8.91 8.50 -19.24
CA PHE A 121 -7.51 8.24 -18.97
C PHE A 121 -6.81 8.10 -20.31
N ILE A 122 -5.63 8.66 -20.45
CA ILE A 122 -4.90 8.67 -21.72
C ILE A 122 -3.57 7.95 -21.51
N LEU A 123 -3.31 6.92 -22.30
CA LEU A 123 -2.00 6.30 -22.41
C LEU A 123 -1.26 6.94 -23.56
N HIS A 124 -0.12 7.51 -23.25
CA HIS A 124 0.78 8.13 -24.23
C HIS A 124 1.92 7.19 -24.58
N PHE A 125 2.21 7.08 -25.87
CA PHE A 125 3.29 6.25 -26.43
C PHE A 125 4.23 7.08 -27.29
N PRO A 126 5.55 6.81 -27.27
CA PRO A 126 6.44 7.40 -28.23
C PRO A 126 6.15 6.84 -29.64
N HIS A 127 5.93 7.72 -30.59
CA HIS A 127 5.71 7.39 -32.02
C HIS A 127 4.45 6.58 -32.36
N GLN A 128 3.47 6.54 -31.48
CA GLN A 128 2.15 5.93 -31.73
C GLN A 128 1.04 6.89 -31.32
N GLU A 129 -0.18 6.59 -31.77
CA GLU A 129 -1.36 7.32 -31.33
C GLU A 129 -1.67 7.02 -29.86
N ASP A 130 -2.14 8.05 -29.16
CA ASP A 130 -2.58 7.93 -27.77
C ASP A 130 -3.79 7.01 -27.67
N ILE A 131 -3.83 6.17 -26.65
CA ILE A 131 -4.98 5.33 -26.35
C ILE A 131 -5.83 6.02 -25.28
N ILE A 132 -7.09 6.27 -25.62
CA ILE A 132 -8.05 6.87 -24.70
C ILE A 132 -8.94 5.76 -24.16
N VAL A 133 -9.08 5.69 -22.81
CA VAL A 133 -9.96 4.77 -22.12
C VAL A 133 -10.80 5.52 -21.09
N HIS A 134 -11.95 4.97 -20.72
CA HIS A 134 -12.92 5.64 -19.85
C HIS A 134 -12.99 5.04 -18.45
N THR A 135 -12.52 3.82 -18.28
CA THR A 135 -12.51 3.12 -17.00
C THR A 135 -11.11 2.67 -16.60
N ILE A 136 -10.91 2.45 -15.30
CA ILE A 136 -9.66 1.88 -14.80
C ILE A 136 -9.51 0.43 -15.25
N GLU A 137 -10.61 -0.29 -15.44
CA GLU A 137 -10.61 -1.66 -15.95
C GLU A 137 -10.04 -1.71 -17.36
N GLU A 138 -10.60 -0.91 -18.29
CA GLU A 138 -10.08 -0.77 -19.66
C GLU A 138 -8.59 -0.36 -19.67
N LEU A 139 -8.19 0.55 -18.75
CA LEU A 139 -6.80 0.97 -18.61
C LEU A 139 -5.88 -0.20 -18.28
N LEU A 140 -6.28 -1.03 -17.32
CA LEU A 140 -5.51 -2.21 -16.90
C LEU A 140 -5.46 -3.28 -18.00
N GLU A 141 -6.56 -3.51 -18.72
CA GLU A 141 -6.61 -4.43 -19.85
C GLU A 141 -5.63 -3.98 -20.96
N LYS A 142 -5.63 -2.69 -21.30
CA LYS A 142 -4.70 -2.15 -22.31
C LYS A 142 -3.25 -2.25 -21.87
N LEU A 143 -2.94 -1.98 -20.62
CA LEU A 143 -1.59 -2.17 -20.10
C LEU A 143 -1.15 -3.62 -20.17
N HIS A 144 -2.03 -4.55 -19.85
CA HIS A 144 -1.74 -5.98 -19.89
C HIS A 144 -1.46 -6.48 -21.32
N GLU A 145 -2.18 -5.97 -22.34
CA GLU A 145 -1.92 -6.25 -23.75
C GLU A 145 -0.53 -5.75 -24.22
N LEU A 146 0.04 -4.77 -23.52
CA LEU A 146 1.29 -4.10 -23.86
C LEU A 146 2.50 -4.62 -23.07
N GLU A 147 2.30 -5.55 -22.16
CA GLU A 147 3.39 -6.08 -21.32
C GLU A 147 4.44 -6.87 -22.13
N PRO A 148 5.72 -6.73 -21.79
CA PRO A 148 6.31 -5.81 -20.83
C PRO A 148 6.57 -4.43 -21.43
N PHE A 149 6.02 -3.35 -20.83
CA PHE A 149 6.24 -1.98 -21.32
C PHE A 149 7.50 -1.32 -20.73
N GLN A 150 7.82 -1.49 -19.47
CA GLN A 150 9.06 -1.05 -18.84
C GLN A 150 9.35 -1.92 -17.61
N PRO A 151 10.21 -2.96 -17.73
CA PRO A 151 10.64 -3.75 -16.58
C PRO A 151 11.34 -2.87 -15.55
N LEU A 152 11.03 -3.06 -14.29
CA LEU A 152 11.74 -2.42 -13.19
C LEU A 152 13.15 -3.05 -13.13
N GLU A 153 14.19 -2.27 -13.42
CA GLU A 153 15.56 -2.67 -13.11
C GLU A 153 15.68 -2.66 -11.59
N LEU A 154 15.61 -3.85 -10.98
CA LEU A 154 15.77 -4.05 -9.55
C LEU A 154 17.17 -3.63 -9.12
N ASN A 155 17.35 -2.35 -8.88
CA ASN A 155 18.46 -1.85 -8.12
C ASN A 155 18.17 -2.18 -6.64
N LEU A 156 18.51 -3.41 -6.23
CA LEU A 156 18.26 -3.98 -4.91
C LEU A 156 18.74 -3.09 -3.74
N LYS A 157 19.52 -2.04 -4.02
CA LYS A 157 20.00 -1.08 -3.04
C LYS A 157 19.00 0.03 -2.70
N GLU A 158 18.07 0.35 -3.58
CA GLU A 158 17.09 1.43 -3.34
C GLU A 158 15.76 0.90 -2.78
N VAL A 159 15.38 -0.34 -3.07
CA VAL A 159 14.13 -0.94 -2.56
C VAL A 159 14.21 -1.26 -1.06
N TYR A 160 15.41 -1.44 -0.52
CA TYR A 160 15.68 -1.68 0.91
C TYR A 160 16.24 -0.44 1.64
N GLY A 161 16.00 0.76 1.15
CA GLY A 161 16.46 2.03 1.72
C GLY A 161 15.91 2.38 3.11
N TYR A 162 15.07 1.55 3.70
CA TYR A 162 14.80 1.59 5.13
C TYR A 162 15.80 0.68 5.84
N GLN A 163 16.84 1.29 6.30
CA GLN A 163 17.88 0.72 7.13
C GLN A 163 17.27 -0.12 8.25
N TYR A 164 17.66 -1.39 8.28
CA TYR A 164 17.69 -2.10 9.55
C TYR A 164 18.60 -1.32 10.48
N MET A 165 18.06 -0.52 11.39
CA MET A 165 18.79 -0.08 12.56
C MET A 165 19.25 -1.36 13.27
N LYS A 166 20.54 -1.67 13.15
CA LYS A 166 21.19 -2.59 14.05
C LYS A 166 21.12 -1.96 15.44
N VAL A 167 20.20 -2.44 16.24
CA VAL A 167 20.29 -2.26 17.69
C VAL A 167 21.41 -3.18 18.14
N ARG A 168 22.49 -2.57 18.62
CA ARG A 168 23.54 -3.26 19.40
C ARG A 168 22.99 -3.63 20.75
#